data_fa8eeeb0be8ee32fef783c3e9faccce6
#
_entry.id   fa8eeeb0be8ee32fef783c3e9faccce6
#
_cell.length_a   1.000
_cell.length_b   1.000
_cell.length_c   1.000
_cell.angle_alpha   90.00
_cell.angle_beta   90.00
_cell.angle_gamma   90.00
#
_symmetry.space_group_name_H-M   'P 1'
#
loop_
_entity.id
_entity.type
_entity.pdbx_description
1 polymer ?
#
loop_
_entity_poly.entity_id
_entity_poly.type
_entity_poly.pdbx_seq_one_letter_code
_entity_poly.pdbx_strand_id
1 'polypeptide(L)'
;MLHLEIAFFVDCYADYVAFRYANLKWVAFEAGAYTNSDFSGAQLVDTYLERLDLNKAQFLNCALNGVDLSSCIFESITAMPQDLKGVSIDFSHAPALMPLFGIRVK
;
A
#
# COMPACT_ATOMS: atom_id res chain seq x y z
N MET A 1 -5.41 -1.29 -19.09
CA MET A 1 -4.61 -1.62 -17.89
C MET A 1 -3.41 -0.68 -17.83
N LEU A 2 -3.19 -0.06 -16.68
CA LEU A 2 -2.04 0.83 -16.51
C LEU A 2 -0.76 0.04 -16.32
N HIS A 3 0.28 0.40 -17.06
CA HIS A 3 1.61 -0.17 -16.94
C HIS A 3 2.62 0.97 -16.80
N LEU A 4 3.36 0.98 -15.71
CA LEU A 4 4.41 1.97 -15.46
C LEU A 4 5.73 1.26 -15.18
N GLU A 5 6.78 1.68 -15.88
CA GLU A 5 8.15 1.26 -15.62
C GLU A 5 9.02 2.51 -15.44
N ILE A 6 9.82 2.50 -14.38
CA ILE A 6 10.76 3.59 -14.04
C ILE A 6 10.02 4.92 -13.95
N ALA A 7 9.28 5.10 -12.87
CA ALA A 7 8.55 6.33 -12.61
C ALA A 7 8.76 6.76 -11.15
N PHE A 8 8.72 8.07 -10.93
CA PHE A 8 8.83 8.66 -9.61
C PHE A 8 7.67 9.61 -9.39
N PHE A 9 7.00 9.45 -8.26
CA PHE A 9 5.95 10.35 -7.82
C PHE A 9 6.39 10.94 -6.48
N VAL A 10 6.68 12.23 -6.44
CA VAL A 10 7.20 12.90 -5.26
C VAL A 10 6.23 13.99 -4.83
N ASP A 11 5.91 14.02 -3.53
CA ASP A 11 5.02 15.02 -2.94
C ASP A 11 3.67 15.15 -3.66
N CYS A 12 3.10 14.03 -4.10
CA CYS A 12 1.80 14.03 -4.78
C CYS A 12 0.67 13.89 -3.77
N TYR A 13 -0.46 14.50 -4.10
CA TYR A 13 -1.69 14.40 -3.31
C TYR A 13 -2.77 13.86 -4.22
N ALA A 14 -3.05 12.57 -4.07
CA ALA A 14 -3.87 11.83 -5.02
C ALA A 14 -4.94 11.02 -4.30
N ASP A 15 -5.78 11.72 -3.52
CA ASP A 15 -6.89 11.10 -2.80
C ASP A 15 -7.82 10.40 -3.80
N TYR A 16 -8.23 9.17 -3.48
CA TYR A 16 -9.09 8.33 -4.33
C TYR A 16 -8.45 7.94 -5.67
N VAL A 17 -7.13 8.03 -5.82
CA VAL A 17 -6.49 7.59 -7.06
C VAL A 17 -6.66 6.09 -7.26
N ALA A 18 -6.84 5.67 -8.50
CA ALA A 18 -7.04 4.27 -8.83
C ALA A 18 -5.85 3.70 -9.60
N PHE A 19 -5.21 2.69 -9.00
CA PHE A 19 -4.18 1.88 -9.64
C PHE A 19 -4.64 0.41 -9.76
N ARG A 20 -5.93 0.18 -9.87
CA ARG A 20 -6.48 -1.17 -9.95
C ARG A 20 -5.90 -1.91 -11.15
N TYR A 21 -5.40 -3.12 -10.87
CA TYR A 21 -4.79 -3.99 -11.87
C TYR A 21 -3.58 -3.38 -12.59
N ALA A 22 -3.02 -2.30 -12.04
CA ALA A 22 -1.84 -1.68 -12.63
C ALA A 22 -0.61 -2.60 -12.49
N ASN A 23 0.26 -2.57 -13.48
CA ASN A 23 1.57 -3.18 -13.38
C ASN A 23 2.59 -2.09 -13.11
N LEU A 24 3.18 -2.10 -11.92
CA LEU A 24 4.16 -1.12 -11.51
C LEU A 24 5.50 -1.82 -11.32
N LYS A 25 6.52 -1.36 -12.04
CA LYS A 25 7.87 -1.91 -11.95
C LYS A 25 8.88 -0.78 -11.86
N TRP A 26 9.72 -0.83 -10.82
CA TRP A 26 10.68 0.21 -10.53
C TRP A 26 10.01 1.59 -10.39
N VAL A 27 8.89 1.61 -9.70
CA VAL A 27 8.14 2.84 -9.44
C VAL A 27 8.34 3.22 -7.99
N ALA A 28 8.65 4.47 -7.74
CA ALA A 28 8.80 4.98 -6.39
C ALA A 28 7.76 6.07 -6.13
N PHE A 29 7.04 5.91 -5.03
CA PHE A 29 6.14 6.93 -4.50
C PHE A 29 6.80 7.45 -3.24
N GLU A 30 7.19 8.72 -3.23
CA GLU A 30 7.87 9.33 -2.10
C GLU A 30 7.13 10.56 -1.63
N ALA A 31 6.75 10.54 -0.37
CA ALA A 31 5.98 11.58 0.30
C ALA A 31 4.65 11.87 -0.37
N GLY A 32 3.73 12.44 0.37
CA GLY A 32 2.42 12.79 -0.16
C GLY A 32 1.30 11.93 0.43
N ALA A 33 0.12 12.12 -0.11
CA ALA A 33 -1.07 11.45 0.39
C ALA A 33 -1.76 10.66 -0.73
N TYR A 34 -2.07 9.40 -0.43
CA TYR A 34 -2.80 8.50 -1.31
C TYR A 34 -3.95 7.87 -0.53
N THR A 35 -4.64 8.71 0.24
CA THR A 35 -5.77 8.26 1.05
C THR A 35 -6.89 7.73 0.16
N ASN A 36 -7.54 6.67 0.60
CA ASN A 36 -8.61 6.02 -0.17
C ASN A 36 -8.17 5.56 -1.56
N SER A 37 -6.86 5.37 -1.78
CA SER A 37 -6.36 4.88 -3.07
C SER A 37 -6.71 3.41 -3.25
N ASP A 38 -6.81 2.98 -4.50
CA ASP A 38 -7.16 1.61 -4.82
C ASP A 38 -6.04 0.95 -5.63
N PHE A 39 -5.30 0.07 -4.95
CA PHE A 39 -4.26 -0.77 -5.54
C PHE A 39 -4.74 -2.22 -5.73
N SER A 40 -6.04 -2.46 -5.70
CA SER A 40 -6.57 -3.82 -5.81
C SER A 40 -6.15 -4.47 -7.11
N GLY A 41 -5.59 -5.69 -7.02
CA GLY A 41 -5.12 -6.43 -8.17
C GLY A 41 -3.84 -5.88 -8.80
N ALA A 42 -3.25 -4.82 -8.25
CA ALA A 42 -2.01 -4.27 -8.80
C ALA A 42 -0.83 -5.19 -8.54
N GLN A 43 0.15 -5.15 -9.45
CA GLN A 43 1.42 -5.84 -9.28
C GLN A 43 2.49 -4.80 -8.94
N LEU A 44 3.14 -4.99 -7.81
CA LEU A 44 4.17 -4.09 -7.31
C LEU A 44 5.52 -4.83 -7.37
N VAL A 45 6.30 -4.57 -8.41
CA VAL A 45 7.62 -5.19 -8.61
C VAL A 45 8.68 -4.12 -8.41
N ASP A 46 9.59 -4.32 -7.46
CA ASP A 46 10.61 -3.33 -7.12
C ASP A 46 9.99 -1.93 -7.00
N THR A 47 8.86 -1.86 -6.31
CA THR A 47 8.08 -0.64 -6.13
C THR A 47 8.20 -0.19 -4.68
N TYR A 48 8.43 1.10 -4.50
CA TYR A 48 8.72 1.68 -3.19
C TYR A 48 7.60 2.65 -2.80
N LEU A 49 7.10 2.47 -1.58
CA LEU A 49 6.06 3.31 -0.99
C LEU A 49 6.66 3.92 0.27
N GLU A 50 7.17 5.15 0.18
CA GLU A 50 7.88 5.78 1.27
C GLU A 50 7.21 7.07 1.74
N ARG A 51 6.98 7.16 3.04
CA ARG A 51 6.43 8.34 3.71
C ARG A 51 5.11 8.81 3.11
N LEU A 52 4.23 7.85 2.82
CA LEU A 52 2.92 8.13 2.26
C LEU A 52 1.85 8.05 3.33
N ASP A 53 0.82 8.88 3.19
CA ASP A 53 -0.43 8.65 3.90
C ASP A 53 -1.27 7.69 3.07
N LEU A 54 -1.38 6.46 3.55
CA LEU A 54 -2.13 5.38 2.90
C LEU A 54 -3.43 5.05 3.63
N ASN A 55 -3.95 6.00 4.42
CA ASN A 55 -5.16 5.71 5.18
C ASN A 55 -6.30 5.30 4.26
N LYS A 56 -6.96 4.22 4.60
CA LYS A 56 -8.07 3.62 3.83
C LYS A 56 -7.68 3.16 2.43
N ALA A 57 -6.38 2.96 2.16
CA ALA A 57 -5.95 2.39 0.89
C ALA A 57 -6.42 0.93 0.78
N GLN A 58 -6.70 0.49 -0.44
CA GLN A 58 -7.16 -0.86 -0.73
C GLN A 58 -6.07 -1.65 -1.46
N PHE A 59 -5.73 -2.80 -0.90
CA PHE A 59 -4.72 -3.70 -1.46
C PHE A 59 -5.27 -5.12 -1.68
N LEU A 60 -6.56 -5.26 -1.96
CA LEU A 60 -7.15 -6.58 -2.20
C LEU A 60 -6.51 -7.22 -3.43
N ASN A 61 -6.03 -8.45 -3.29
CA ASN A 61 -5.34 -9.19 -4.35
C ASN A 61 -4.10 -8.44 -4.88
N CYS A 62 -3.51 -7.61 -4.04
CA CYS A 62 -2.25 -6.95 -4.32
C CYS A 62 -1.20 -7.51 -3.37
N ALA A 63 -0.36 -8.41 -3.87
CA ALA A 63 0.66 -9.04 -3.04
C ALA A 63 1.69 -8.00 -2.58
N LEU A 64 1.85 -7.90 -1.27
CA LEU A 64 2.76 -6.93 -0.65
C LEU A 64 4.09 -7.58 -0.24
N ASN A 65 4.38 -8.76 -0.76
CA ASN A 65 5.62 -9.45 -0.45
C ASN A 65 6.82 -8.59 -0.89
N GLY A 66 7.71 -8.31 0.04
CA GLY A 66 8.87 -7.46 -0.22
C GLY A 66 8.60 -5.97 -0.22
N VAL A 67 7.37 -5.53 -0.04
CA VAL A 67 7.02 -4.12 0.06
C VAL A 67 7.26 -3.65 1.50
N ASP A 68 7.88 -2.50 1.65
CA ASP A 68 8.14 -1.90 2.96
C ASP A 68 7.17 -0.73 3.17
N LEU A 69 6.24 -0.89 4.11
CA LEU A 69 5.28 0.14 4.51
C LEU A 69 5.69 0.83 5.81
N SER A 70 6.87 0.54 6.34
CA SER A 70 7.24 1.00 7.69
C SER A 70 7.29 2.51 7.83
N SER A 71 7.57 3.24 6.75
CA SER A 71 7.61 4.71 6.78
C SER A 71 6.27 5.37 6.48
N CYS A 72 5.26 4.59 6.11
CA CYS A 72 3.94 5.11 5.77
C CYS A 72 3.05 5.22 7.01
N ILE A 73 2.00 6.02 6.90
CA ILE A 73 1.00 6.15 7.96
C ILE A 73 -0.35 5.66 7.45
N PHE A 74 -1.05 4.94 8.28
CA PHE A 74 -2.44 4.52 8.02
C PHE A 74 -3.10 4.06 9.32
N GLU A 75 -4.36 4.40 9.50
CA GLU A 75 -5.19 3.90 10.60
C GLU A 75 -5.95 2.65 10.19
N SER A 76 -6.23 2.52 8.90
CA SER A 76 -6.84 1.32 8.35
C SER A 76 -6.45 1.14 6.90
N ILE A 77 -6.36 -0.10 6.47
CA ILE A 77 -6.20 -0.49 5.07
C ILE A 77 -7.06 -1.71 4.82
N THR A 78 -7.35 -2.00 3.56
CA THR A 78 -8.07 -3.21 3.17
C THR A 78 -7.11 -4.15 2.45
N ALA A 79 -6.98 -5.36 2.96
CA ALA A 79 -6.16 -6.41 2.37
C ALA A 79 -6.63 -7.76 2.91
N MET A 80 -6.39 -8.82 2.17
CA MET A 80 -6.57 -10.17 2.70
C MET A 80 -5.29 -10.60 3.41
N PRO A 81 -5.38 -11.49 4.40
CA PRO A 81 -4.18 -11.95 5.12
C PRO A 81 -3.07 -12.44 4.20
N GLN A 82 -3.39 -13.15 3.13
CA GLN A 82 -2.39 -13.65 2.19
C GLN A 82 -1.67 -12.54 1.44
N ASP A 83 -2.30 -11.37 1.26
CA ASP A 83 -1.67 -10.23 0.60
C ASP A 83 -0.58 -9.61 1.47
N LEU A 84 -0.68 -9.77 2.78
CA LEU A 84 0.26 -9.18 3.75
C LEU A 84 1.50 -10.03 3.98
N LYS A 85 1.56 -11.22 3.39
CA LYS A 85 2.70 -12.10 3.58
C LYS A 85 3.97 -11.45 3.05
N GLY A 86 4.98 -11.32 3.92
CA GLY A 86 6.27 -10.76 3.52
C GLY A 86 6.33 -9.23 3.48
N VAL A 87 5.28 -8.53 3.91
CA VAL A 87 5.30 -7.07 4.02
C VAL A 87 6.11 -6.65 5.25
N SER A 88 6.82 -5.53 5.14
CA SER A 88 7.51 -4.92 6.28
C SER A 88 6.68 -3.76 6.80
N ILE A 89 6.51 -3.69 8.11
CA ILE A 89 5.72 -2.66 8.78
C ILE A 89 6.47 -2.09 9.97
N ASP A 90 6.03 -0.95 10.44
CA ASP A 90 6.43 -0.45 11.75
C ASP A 90 5.55 -1.08 12.83
N PHE A 91 6.08 -1.17 14.04
CA PHE A 91 5.31 -1.73 15.17
C PHE A 91 3.98 -0.98 15.38
N SER A 92 3.96 0.32 15.15
CA SER A 92 2.75 1.14 15.29
C SER A 92 1.62 0.75 14.34
N HIS A 93 1.92 0.00 13.28
CA HIS A 93 0.90 -0.44 12.32
C HIS A 93 0.09 -1.64 12.79
N ALA A 94 0.54 -2.33 13.84
CA ALA A 94 -0.11 -3.56 14.28
C ALA A 94 -1.62 -3.40 14.55
N PRO A 95 -2.09 -2.35 15.25
CA PRO A 95 -3.53 -2.20 15.47
C PRO A 95 -4.36 -2.09 14.20
N ALA A 96 -3.79 -1.50 13.14
CA ALA A 96 -4.48 -1.37 11.86
C ALA A 96 -4.58 -2.71 11.11
N LEU A 97 -3.62 -3.61 11.34
CA LEU A 97 -3.54 -4.88 10.61
C LEU A 97 -4.23 -6.03 11.33
N MET A 98 -4.30 -6.00 12.65
CA MET A 98 -4.90 -7.08 13.43
C MET A 98 -6.34 -7.39 13.03
N PRO A 99 -7.22 -6.39 12.77
CA PRO A 99 -8.58 -6.69 12.37
C PRO A 99 -8.67 -7.50 11.07
N LEU A 100 -7.67 -7.39 10.20
CA LEU A 100 -7.65 -8.13 8.93
C LEU A 100 -7.48 -9.64 9.16
N PHE A 101 -6.95 -10.02 10.33
CA PHE A 101 -6.81 -11.41 10.75
C PHE A 101 -7.92 -11.83 11.72
N GLY A 102 -8.95 -11.03 11.89
CA GLY A 102 -10.03 -11.31 12.83
C GLY A 102 -9.66 -11.11 14.29
N ILE A 103 -8.58 -10.39 14.58
CA ILE A 103 -8.11 -10.13 15.94
C ILE A 103 -8.70 -8.82 16.43
N ARG A 104 -9.26 -8.85 17.62
CA ARG A 104 -9.75 -7.63 18.27
C ARG A 104 -8.74 -7.17 19.31
N VAL A 105 -8.42 -5.90 19.25
CA VAL A 105 -7.60 -5.24 20.27
C VAL A 105 -8.53 -4.52 21.24
N LYS A 106 -8.41 -4.86 22.52
CA LYS A 106 -9.23 -4.25 23.58
C LYS A 106 -8.40 -3.43 24.53
#